data_de9582b19b3045e8397696a8ecfbd882
#
_entry.id   de9582b19b3045e8397696a8ecfbd882
#
_cell.length_a   1.000
_cell.length_b   1.000
_cell.length_c   1.000
_cell.angle_alpha   90.00
_cell.angle_beta   90.00
_cell.angle_gamma   90.00
#
_symmetry.space_group_name_H-M   'P 1'
#
loop_
_entity.id
_entity.type
_entity.pdbx_description
1 polymer ?
#
loop_
_entity_poly.entity_id
_entity_poly.type
_entity_poly.pdbx_seq_one_letter_code
_entity_poly.pdbx_strand_id
1 'polypeptide(L)'
;FVLSAGHGSMLLYALHYLLAYDDMKIESIKNFRQLNYNTAGHPEYGHAKGIETTTGPLGQGLATAVGMALSEKLLSSRFGSNLVNHYTYVIVGDGCLQEGISHEAIEFSGHLKLSKLVVLWDDNNISIDGSTNLSNSANQISRFKAAGWHTQAIDGHNHYEIETALINAKKSRKPSLIACKTTIGYGAPNLAGTSKTHGAPLGADEINSTRKVLGWSNKPFEVPSEILNDWKNTTDRSKILFEEWKNILQESPKKNRFEIFMSGAIPKSYDKKINSFIKQMKQEMPKLATRQSSQKTLEIINQVIGNTIGGSADLTGSNLTKTSKMKAVSSSKLPANYVHYGIREHAMGSIMNGIALHKGFIPYGGTFLVFSDYMRASIRLSALMSLKVIYVLTHDSIGLGEDGPTHQPIEHLAILRSTPNLNLIRPADTVETAEAWDIALKTN
;
A
#
# COMPACT_ATOMS: atom_id res chain seq x y z
N PHE A 1 5.14 -0.06 -8.77
CA PHE A 1 4.01 -0.66 -9.49
C PHE A 1 3.27 -1.63 -8.57
N VAL A 2 1.95 -1.53 -8.51
CA VAL A 2 1.10 -2.39 -7.67
C VAL A 2 0.07 -3.10 -8.55
N LEU A 3 0.04 -4.42 -8.48
CA LEU A 3 -1.02 -5.23 -9.07
C LEU A 3 -2.07 -5.51 -7.99
N SER A 4 -3.09 -4.64 -7.89
CA SER A 4 -4.16 -4.78 -6.88
C SER A 4 -5.09 -5.98 -7.19
N ALA A 5 -5.28 -6.29 -8.47
CA ALA A 5 -5.94 -7.51 -8.93
C ALA A 5 -4.95 -8.70 -8.85
N GLY A 6 -4.59 -9.11 -7.64
CA GLY A 6 -3.50 -10.04 -7.38
C GLY A 6 -3.64 -11.43 -8.02
N HIS A 7 -4.86 -11.84 -8.39
CA HIS A 7 -5.10 -13.08 -9.14
C HIS A 7 -4.50 -13.05 -10.56
N GLY A 8 -4.15 -11.87 -11.10
CA GLY A 8 -3.40 -11.71 -12.34
C GLY A 8 -1.88 -11.79 -12.17
N SER A 9 -1.38 -12.42 -11.12
CA SER A 9 0.04 -12.45 -10.70
C SER A 9 1.01 -12.87 -11.80
N MET A 10 0.61 -13.75 -12.73
CA MET A 10 1.47 -14.18 -13.84
C MET A 10 1.89 -13.00 -14.73
N LEU A 11 1.05 -11.98 -14.91
CA LEU A 11 1.44 -10.75 -15.61
C LEU A 11 2.69 -10.13 -14.97
N LEU A 12 2.68 -9.99 -13.63
CA LEU A 12 3.80 -9.40 -12.90
C LEU A 12 5.06 -10.26 -13.01
N TYR A 13 4.94 -11.58 -12.86
CA TYR A 13 6.09 -12.49 -12.97
C TYR A 13 6.66 -12.54 -14.38
N ALA A 14 5.82 -12.54 -15.41
CA ALA A 14 6.26 -12.45 -16.79
C ALA A 14 7.01 -11.15 -17.09
N LEU A 15 6.51 -10.01 -16.58
CA LEU A 15 7.20 -8.72 -16.70
C LEU A 15 8.55 -8.73 -15.98
N HIS A 16 8.64 -9.30 -14.76
CA HIS A 16 9.92 -9.43 -14.05
C HIS A 16 10.92 -10.29 -14.80
N TYR A 17 10.46 -11.38 -15.42
CA TYR A 17 11.31 -12.22 -16.27
C TYR A 17 11.83 -11.43 -17.49
N LEU A 18 10.95 -10.76 -18.22
CA LEU A 18 11.31 -9.96 -19.40
C LEU A 18 12.24 -8.79 -19.06
N LEU A 19 12.03 -8.15 -17.91
CA LEU A 19 12.90 -7.08 -17.38
C LEU A 19 14.20 -7.61 -16.75
N ALA A 20 14.45 -8.91 -16.84
CA ALA A 20 15.66 -9.59 -16.36
C ALA A 20 15.94 -9.39 -14.85
N TYR A 21 14.90 -9.43 -14.01
CA TYR A 21 15.11 -9.56 -12.56
C TYR A 21 15.88 -10.85 -12.28
N ASP A 22 16.91 -10.76 -11.45
CA ASP A 22 17.89 -11.83 -11.27
C ASP A 22 17.33 -13.08 -10.56
N ASP A 23 16.28 -12.94 -9.79
CA ASP A 23 15.56 -14.02 -9.09
C ASP A 23 14.31 -14.53 -9.83
N MET A 24 13.95 -13.94 -10.98
CA MET A 24 12.84 -14.39 -11.81
C MET A 24 13.34 -15.09 -13.06
N LYS A 25 13.41 -16.44 -13.01
CA LYS A 25 13.87 -17.28 -14.11
C LYS A 25 12.71 -17.96 -14.81
N ILE A 26 12.94 -18.44 -16.03
CA ILE A 26 11.92 -19.18 -16.78
C ILE A 26 11.43 -20.40 -16.01
N GLU A 27 12.29 -21.01 -15.20
CA GLU A 27 11.94 -22.13 -14.36
C GLU A 27 10.94 -21.74 -13.25
N SER A 28 11.05 -20.53 -12.70
CA SER A 28 10.04 -19.99 -11.78
C SER A 28 8.68 -19.84 -12.47
N ILE A 29 8.67 -19.36 -13.72
CA ILE A 29 7.43 -19.22 -14.51
C ILE A 29 6.78 -20.58 -14.78
N LYS A 30 7.58 -21.60 -15.15
CA LYS A 30 7.09 -22.99 -15.38
C LYS A 30 6.47 -23.61 -14.13
N ASN A 31 6.99 -23.23 -12.97
CA ASN A 31 6.52 -23.75 -11.67
C ASN A 31 5.58 -22.77 -10.94
N PHE A 32 4.78 -22.01 -11.70
CA PHE A 32 3.76 -21.14 -11.17
C PHE A 32 2.82 -21.86 -10.21
N ARG A 33 2.59 -21.30 -9.03
CA ARG A 33 1.76 -21.88 -7.95
C ARG A 33 2.31 -23.18 -7.33
N GLN A 34 3.56 -23.52 -7.60
CA GLN A 34 4.17 -24.69 -6.96
C GLN A 34 4.88 -24.29 -5.67
N LEU A 35 4.83 -25.18 -4.67
CA LEU A 35 5.52 -24.98 -3.39
C LEU A 35 7.05 -24.84 -3.63
N ASN A 36 7.70 -24.01 -2.85
CA ASN A 36 9.12 -23.66 -2.91
C ASN A 36 9.56 -22.84 -4.12
N TYR A 37 8.63 -22.33 -4.93
CA TYR A 37 8.91 -21.35 -5.97
C TYR A 37 8.42 -19.95 -5.60
N ASN A 38 9.07 -18.93 -6.13
CA ASN A 38 8.77 -17.52 -5.85
C ASN A 38 7.61 -16.94 -6.67
N THR A 39 6.90 -17.79 -7.43
CA THR A 39 5.76 -17.44 -8.27
C THR A 39 4.45 -17.95 -7.66
N ALA A 40 4.11 -17.43 -6.49
CA ALA A 40 2.85 -17.73 -5.79
C ALA A 40 1.61 -17.32 -6.61
N GLY A 41 0.45 -17.90 -6.29
CA GLY A 41 -0.82 -17.60 -6.98
C GLY A 41 -1.26 -16.14 -6.90
N HIS A 42 -0.77 -15.41 -5.90
CA HIS A 42 -0.92 -13.97 -5.72
C HIS A 42 0.45 -13.38 -5.39
N PRO A 43 0.74 -12.10 -5.72
CA PRO A 43 2.02 -11.48 -5.38
C PRO A 43 2.22 -11.42 -3.86
N GLU A 44 3.37 -11.89 -3.39
CA GLU A 44 3.74 -11.91 -1.97
C GLU A 44 5.00 -11.07 -1.77
N TYR A 45 4.91 -10.03 -0.93
CA TYR A 45 6.05 -9.17 -0.60
C TYR A 45 7.20 -9.98 0.02
N GLY A 46 8.39 -9.79 -0.50
CA GLY A 46 9.59 -10.51 -0.05
C GLY A 46 9.82 -11.87 -0.69
N HIS A 47 8.88 -12.44 -1.48
CA HIS A 47 9.06 -13.71 -2.18
C HIS A 47 9.84 -13.57 -3.48
N ALA A 48 9.69 -12.47 -4.19
CA ALA A 48 10.49 -12.11 -5.35
C ALA A 48 10.81 -10.62 -5.36
N LYS A 49 11.96 -10.26 -5.93
CA LYS A 49 12.35 -8.85 -6.10
C LYS A 49 11.35 -8.11 -6.99
N GLY A 50 11.08 -6.86 -6.66
CA GLY A 50 10.15 -6.02 -7.42
C GLY A 50 8.67 -6.24 -7.09
N ILE A 51 8.32 -7.18 -6.19
CA ILE A 51 6.97 -7.26 -5.63
C ILE A 51 6.84 -6.22 -4.52
N GLU A 52 6.12 -5.14 -4.81
CA GLU A 52 6.01 -3.95 -3.96
C GLU A 52 5.09 -4.17 -2.74
N THR A 53 4.13 -5.09 -2.82
CA THR A 53 3.18 -5.42 -1.75
C THR A 53 2.51 -6.78 -1.98
N THR A 54 2.09 -7.42 -0.89
CA THR A 54 1.21 -8.59 -0.96
C THR A 54 -0.20 -8.15 -1.36
N THR A 55 -0.73 -8.78 -2.41
CA THR A 55 -2.11 -8.59 -2.87
C THR A 55 -2.81 -9.94 -3.04
N GLY A 56 -4.10 -9.90 -3.35
CA GLY A 56 -4.99 -11.08 -3.37
C GLY A 56 -6.31 -10.73 -2.68
N PRO A 57 -6.29 -10.23 -1.42
CA PRO A 57 -7.47 -9.55 -0.88
C PRO A 57 -7.75 -8.28 -1.66
N LEU A 58 -8.86 -8.27 -2.42
CA LEU A 58 -9.19 -7.18 -3.35
C LEU A 58 -9.35 -5.85 -2.62
N GLY A 59 -9.02 -4.75 -3.29
CA GLY A 59 -9.05 -3.39 -2.73
C GLY A 59 -7.83 -3.00 -1.90
N GLN A 60 -7.16 -3.96 -1.23
CA GLN A 60 -6.00 -3.69 -0.37
C GLN A 60 -4.84 -3.06 -1.15
N GLY A 61 -4.56 -3.55 -2.37
CA GLY A 61 -3.48 -3.03 -3.21
C GLY A 61 -3.68 -1.56 -3.59
N LEU A 62 -4.93 -1.16 -3.91
CA LEU A 62 -5.24 0.24 -4.21
C LEU A 62 -4.99 1.14 -2.99
N ALA A 63 -5.49 0.75 -1.82
CA ALA A 63 -5.31 1.55 -0.60
C ALA A 63 -3.83 1.59 -0.15
N THR A 64 -3.09 0.50 -0.31
CA THR A 64 -1.63 0.46 -0.09
C THR A 64 -0.90 1.42 -1.04
N ALA A 65 -1.26 1.44 -2.32
CA ALA A 65 -0.69 2.36 -3.30
C ALA A 65 -0.98 3.84 -2.97
N VAL A 66 -2.12 4.14 -2.36
CA VAL A 66 -2.41 5.49 -1.81
C VAL A 66 -1.39 5.87 -0.75
N GLY A 67 -1.02 4.94 0.13
CA GLY A 67 0.04 5.14 1.14
C GLY A 67 1.42 5.40 0.52
N MET A 68 1.77 4.67 -0.54
CA MET A 68 3.00 4.89 -1.29
C MET A 68 3.03 6.29 -1.94
N ALA A 69 1.95 6.69 -2.62
CA ALA A 69 1.84 8.00 -3.24
C ALA A 69 1.84 9.15 -2.22
N LEU A 70 1.27 8.93 -1.03
CA LEU A 70 1.34 9.87 0.08
C LEU A 70 2.77 10.02 0.59
N SER A 71 3.50 8.91 0.74
CA SER A 71 4.92 8.91 1.15
C SER A 71 5.79 9.67 0.17
N GLU A 72 5.62 9.43 -1.14
CA GLU A 72 6.30 10.21 -2.17
C GLU A 72 6.06 11.71 -2.00
N LYS A 73 4.80 12.13 -1.88
CA LYS A 73 4.44 13.54 -1.73
C LYS A 73 5.08 14.19 -0.48
N LEU A 74 5.08 13.48 0.64
CA LEU A 74 5.66 13.94 1.89
C LEU A 74 7.19 13.99 1.85
N LEU A 75 7.85 13.00 1.27
CA LEU A 75 9.31 12.96 1.11
C LEU A 75 9.77 14.03 0.10
N SER A 76 9.08 14.16 -1.03
CA SER A 76 9.35 15.19 -2.02
C SER A 76 9.29 16.60 -1.41
N SER A 77 8.30 16.85 -0.54
CA SER A 77 8.19 18.14 0.16
C SER A 77 9.34 18.42 1.14
N ARG A 78 9.99 17.37 1.66
CA ARG A 78 11.10 17.49 2.63
C ARG A 78 12.46 17.54 1.96
N PHE A 79 12.64 16.68 0.96
CA PHE A 79 13.95 16.45 0.33
C PHE A 79 14.08 17.13 -1.02
N GLY A 80 12.99 17.49 -1.65
CA GLY A 80 12.94 18.11 -2.97
C GLY A 80 12.64 17.08 -4.08
N SER A 81 12.10 17.57 -5.19
CA SER A 81 11.74 16.76 -6.35
C SER A 81 12.94 16.19 -7.12
N ASN A 82 14.14 16.69 -6.89
CA ASN A 82 15.36 16.11 -7.45
C ASN A 82 15.68 14.74 -6.84
N LEU A 83 15.35 14.55 -5.55
CA LEU A 83 15.60 13.29 -4.85
C LEU A 83 14.38 12.36 -4.84
N VAL A 84 13.17 12.93 -4.78
CA VAL A 84 11.93 12.14 -4.69
C VAL A 84 10.93 12.67 -5.70
N ASN A 85 10.77 11.94 -6.80
CA ASN A 85 9.92 12.33 -7.92
C ASN A 85 9.48 11.12 -8.74
N HIS A 86 8.75 10.20 -8.13
CA HIS A 86 8.26 8.99 -8.80
C HIS A 86 6.75 8.87 -8.73
N TYR A 87 6.19 8.12 -9.66
CA TYR A 87 4.77 7.80 -9.74
C TYR A 87 4.49 6.45 -9.11
N THR A 88 3.30 6.31 -8.55
CA THR A 88 2.74 5.02 -8.14
C THR A 88 1.68 4.61 -9.16
N TYR A 89 1.95 3.53 -9.88
CA TYR A 89 1.01 2.94 -10.84
C TYR A 89 0.32 1.72 -10.24
N VAL A 90 -0.98 1.61 -10.47
CA VAL A 90 -1.80 0.51 -9.91
C VAL A 90 -2.69 -0.06 -10.99
N ILE A 91 -2.73 -1.40 -11.13
CA ILE A 91 -3.77 -2.07 -11.93
C ILE A 91 -4.84 -2.61 -10.98
N VAL A 92 -6.09 -2.28 -11.26
CA VAL A 92 -7.29 -2.73 -10.54
C VAL A 92 -8.27 -3.37 -11.50
N GLY A 93 -9.02 -4.37 -11.03
CA GLY A 93 -10.19 -4.89 -11.73
C GLY A 93 -11.49 -4.41 -11.07
N ASP A 94 -12.63 -4.83 -11.63
CA ASP A 94 -13.97 -4.49 -11.10
C ASP A 94 -14.14 -4.90 -9.64
N GLY A 95 -13.71 -6.10 -9.28
CA GLY A 95 -13.79 -6.57 -7.89
C GLY A 95 -13.00 -5.69 -6.92
N CYS A 96 -11.82 -5.18 -7.32
CA CYS A 96 -11.07 -4.22 -6.50
C CYS A 96 -11.89 -2.96 -6.23
N LEU A 97 -12.63 -2.47 -7.23
CA LEU A 97 -13.39 -1.22 -7.12
C LEU A 97 -14.73 -1.39 -6.38
N GLN A 98 -15.23 -2.62 -6.24
CA GLN A 98 -16.42 -2.94 -5.45
C GLN A 98 -16.15 -2.96 -3.94
N GLU A 99 -14.93 -3.30 -3.53
CA GLU A 99 -14.55 -3.37 -2.12
C GLU A 99 -14.74 -2.01 -1.39
N GLY A 100 -15.25 -2.06 -0.16
CA GLY A 100 -15.50 -0.88 0.67
C GLY A 100 -14.24 -0.04 0.90
N ILE A 101 -13.10 -0.69 1.14
CA ILE A 101 -11.79 -0.03 1.33
C ILE A 101 -11.40 0.84 0.13
N SER A 102 -11.81 0.45 -1.09
CA SER A 102 -11.52 1.23 -2.30
C SER A 102 -12.29 2.56 -2.31
N HIS A 103 -13.52 2.60 -1.79
CA HIS A 103 -14.27 3.85 -1.63
C HIS A 103 -13.53 4.80 -0.68
N GLU A 104 -13.10 4.30 0.47
CA GLU A 104 -12.32 5.06 1.44
C GLU A 104 -11.03 5.61 0.81
N ALA A 105 -10.28 4.78 0.09
CA ALA A 105 -9.01 5.12 -0.53
C ALA A 105 -9.16 6.15 -1.66
N ILE A 106 -10.21 6.02 -2.51
CA ILE A 106 -10.50 6.91 -3.61
C ILE A 106 -10.83 8.32 -3.09
N GLU A 107 -11.70 8.43 -2.11
CA GLU A 107 -12.05 9.72 -1.51
C GLU A 107 -10.87 10.39 -0.83
N PHE A 108 -10.11 9.64 -0.03
CA PHE A 108 -8.94 10.14 0.68
C PHE A 108 -7.86 10.67 -0.26
N SER A 109 -7.54 9.92 -1.31
CA SER A 109 -6.50 10.31 -2.27
C SER A 109 -6.90 11.52 -3.14
N GLY A 110 -8.17 11.61 -3.51
CA GLY A 110 -8.71 12.78 -4.20
C GLY A 110 -8.67 14.04 -3.33
N HIS A 111 -9.08 13.93 -2.05
CA HIS A 111 -8.99 15.01 -1.06
C HIS A 111 -7.58 15.56 -0.92
N LEU A 112 -6.58 14.69 -0.81
CA LEU A 112 -5.17 15.07 -0.69
C LEU A 112 -4.51 15.42 -2.03
N LYS A 113 -5.21 15.29 -3.15
CA LYS A 113 -4.68 15.56 -4.50
C LYS A 113 -3.36 14.84 -4.74
N LEU A 114 -3.35 13.50 -4.59
CA LEU A 114 -2.15 12.68 -4.78
C LEU A 114 -1.87 12.52 -6.28
N SER A 115 -1.36 13.56 -6.92
CA SER A 115 -1.24 13.69 -8.38
C SER A 115 -0.29 12.67 -9.04
N LYS A 116 0.55 11.99 -8.28
CA LYS A 116 1.44 10.94 -8.77
C LYS A 116 0.89 9.52 -8.58
N LEU A 117 -0.37 9.40 -8.18
CA LEU A 117 -1.11 8.14 -8.18
C LEU A 117 -1.86 7.99 -9.50
N VAL A 118 -1.54 6.93 -10.25
CA VAL A 118 -2.17 6.59 -11.54
C VAL A 118 -2.75 5.19 -11.43
N VAL A 119 -4.06 5.08 -11.55
CA VAL A 119 -4.80 3.82 -11.50
C VAL A 119 -5.27 3.46 -12.91
N LEU A 120 -4.88 2.28 -13.38
CA LEU A 120 -5.39 1.67 -14.59
C LEU A 120 -6.47 0.66 -14.17
N TRP A 121 -7.69 0.89 -14.60
CA TRP A 121 -8.79 -0.01 -14.35
C TRP A 121 -9.00 -0.90 -15.57
N ASP A 122 -8.82 -2.21 -15.38
CA ASP A 122 -9.17 -3.24 -16.36
C ASP A 122 -10.69 -3.38 -16.41
N ASP A 123 -11.31 -2.57 -17.29
CA ASP A 123 -12.76 -2.50 -17.51
C ASP A 123 -13.19 -3.56 -18.55
N ASN A 124 -13.21 -4.81 -18.14
CA ASN A 124 -13.56 -5.93 -19.00
C ASN A 124 -14.98 -6.44 -18.81
N ASN A 125 -15.77 -5.87 -17.88
CA ASN A 125 -17.15 -6.22 -17.54
C ASN A 125 -17.36 -7.67 -17.02
N ILE A 126 -16.32 -8.37 -16.57
CA ILE A 126 -16.40 -9.76 -16.12
C ILE A 126 -15.84 -9.92 -14.70
N SER A 127 -16.56 -10.68 -13.89
CA SER A 127 -16.13 -11.21 -12.61
C SER A 127 -16.16 -12.75 -12.62
N ILE A 128 -15.88 -13.39 -11.49
CA ILE A 128 -15.92 -14.87 -11.37
C ILE A 128 -17.31 -15.42 -11.70
N ASP A 129 -18.36 -14.76 -11.23
CA ASP A 129 -19.75 -15.21 -11.43
C ASP A 129 -20.28 -14.95 -12.85
N GLY A 130 -19.63 -14.05 -13.61
CA GLY A 130 -20.08 -13.66 -14.96
C GLY A 130 -19.99 -12.16 -15.20
N SER A 131 -20.98 -11.61 -15.88
CA SER A 131 -21.02 -10.16 -16.14
C SER A 131 -21.12 -9.35 -14.85
N THR A 132 -20.37 -8.24 -14.78
CA THR A 132 -20.43 -7.31 -13.63
C THR A 132 -21.85 -6.75 -13.41
N ASN A 133 -22.70 -6.71 -14.43
CA ASN A 133 -24.09 -6.29 -14.32
C ASN A 133 -24.95 -7.14 -13.39
N LEU A 134 -24.48 -8.34 -13.01
CA LEU A 134 -25.15 -9.18 -12.01
C LEU A 134 -25.19 -8.53 -10.62
N SER A 135 -24.18 -7.71 -10.30
CA SER A 135 -24.00 -7.16 -8.95
C SER A 135 -23.63 -5.67 -8.90
N ASN A 136 -23.35 -5.04 -10.05
CA ASN A 136 -22.87 -3.65 -10.07
C ASN A 136 -23.45 -2.87 -11.25
N SER A 137 -24.05 -1.72 -10.96
CA SER A 137 -24.53 -0.74 -11.95
C SER A 137 -23.88 0.64 -11.77
N ALA A 138 -22.90 0.77 -10.87
CA ALA A 138 -22.28 2.06 -10.56
C ALA A 138 -21.37 2.52 -11.71
N ASN A 139 -21.51 3.79 -12.09
CA ASN A 139 -20.58 4.41 -13.02
C ASN A 139 -19.29 4.80 -12.31
N GLN A 140 -18.27 3.98 -12.49
CA GLN A 140 -16.97 4.15 -11.82
C GLN A 140 -16.28 5.46 -12.20
N ILE A 141 -16.33 5.87 -13.48
CA ILE A 141 -15.71 7.12 -13.94
C ILE A 141 -16.34 8.31 -13.21
N SER A 142 -17.67 8.34 -13.12
CA SER A 142 -18.39 9.41 -12.41
C SER A 142 -18.07 9.42 -10.92
N ARG A 143 -17.95 8.23 -10.29
CA ARG A 143 -17.55 8.11 -8.87
C ARG A 143 -16.18 8.70 -8.60
N PHE A 144 -15.17 8.36 -9.39
CA PHE A 144 -13.83 8.92 -9.27
C PHE A 144 -13.80 10.43 -9.54
N LYS A 145 -14.55 10.87 -10.54
CA LYS A 145 -14.69 12.31 -10.87
C LYS A 145 -15.27 13.10 -9.71
N ALA A 146 -16.32 12.57 -9.07
CA ALA A 146 -16.94 13.17 -7.88
C ALA A 146 -15.99 13.23 -6.69
N ALA A 147 -15.11 12.22 -6.53
CA ALA A 147 -14.04 12.19 -5.53
C ALA A 147 -12.85 13.12 -5.86
N GLY A 148 -12.88 13.88 -6.96
CA GLY A 148 -11.85 14.85 -7.29
C GLY A 148 -10.67 14.31 -8.11
N TRP A 149 -10.84 13.17 -8.78
CA TRP A 149 -9.83 12.59 -9.66
C TRP A 149 -9.89 13.16 -11.09
N HIS A 150 -8.79 13.05 -11.81
CA HIS A 150 -8.74 13.13 -13.26
C HIS A 150 -9.12 11.76 -13.83
N THR A 151 -10.00 11.72 -14.80
CA THR A 151 -10.51 10.46 -15.37
C THR A 151 -10.41 10.46 -16.88
N GLN A 152 -9.99 9.34 -17.45
CA GLN A 152 -9.91 9.08 -18.87
C GLN A 152 -10.51 7.71 -19.16
N ALA A 153 -11.14 7.53 -20.34
CA ALA A 153 -11.59 6.24 -20.84
C ALA A 153 -10.93 6.00 -22.20
N ILE A 154 -10.39 4.80 -22.39
CA ILE A 154 -9.61 4.43 -23.57
C ILE A 154 -9.94 3.00 -24.01
N ASP A 155 -9.61 2.68 -25.25
CA ASP A 155 -9.45 1.30 -25.68
C ASP A 155 -8.15 0.73 -25.07
N GLY A 156 -8.27 -0.22 -24.15
CA GLY A 156 -7.16 -0.86 -23.45
C GLY A 156 -6.32 -1.79 -24.33
N HIS A 157 -6.71 -2.03 -25.58
CA HIS A 157 -5.92 -2.75 -26.60
C HIS A 157 -5.24 -1.82 -27.60
N ASN A 158 -5.47 -0.50 -27.52
CA ASN A 158 -4.86 0.50 -28.37
C ASN A 158 -3.64 1.12 -27.71
N HIS A 159 -2.44 0.75 -28.15
CA HIS A 159 -1.15 1.20 -27.58
C HIS A 159 -1.01 2.73 -27.59
N TYR A 160 -1.46 3.40 -28.65
CA TYR A 160 -1.41 4.86 -28.78
C TYR A 160 -2.31 5.58 -27.75
N GLU A 161 -3.52 5.05 -27.54
CA GLU A 161 -4.43 5.60 -26.51
C GLU A 161 -3.87 5.40 -25.12
N ILE A 162 -3.28 4.22 -24.82
CA ILE A 162 -2.62 3.92 -23.54
C ILE A 162 -1.49 4.92 -23.28
N GLU A 163 -0.58 5.10 -24.24
CA GLU A 163 0.55 6.03 -24.11
C GLU A 163 0.06 7.47 -23.87
N THR A 164 -0.90 7.92 -24.69
CA THR A 164 -1.46 9.25 -24.58
C THR A 164 -2.13 9.48 -23.22
N ALA A 165 -2.88 8.50 -22.71
CA ALA A 165 -3.53 8.59 -21.42
C ALA A 165 -2.51 8.65 -20.26
N LEU A 166 -1.43 7.88 -20.33
CA LEU A 166 -0.35 7.92 -19.34
C LEU A 166 0.36 9.27 -19.36
N ILE A 167 0.63 9.86 -20.54
CA ILE A 167 1.21 11.20 -20.67
C ILE A 167 0.28 12.26 -20.05
N ASN A 168 -1.02 12.17 -20.30
CA ASN A 168 -2.01 13.10 -19.74
C ASN A 168 -2.15 12.95 -18.23
N ALA A 169 -2.10 11.71 -17.70
CA ALA A 169 -2.10 11.46 -16.27
C ALA A 169 -0.91 12.13 -15.57
N LYS A 170 0.28 12.10 -16.18
CA LYS A 170 1.48 12.77 -15.65
C LYS A 170 1.38 14.30 -15.63
N LYS A 171 0.56 14.91 -16.48
CA LYS A 171 0.31 16.36 -16.48
C LYS A 171 -0.75 16.79 -15.47
N SER A 172 -1.54 15.85 -14.95
CA SER A 172 -2.62 16.14 -13.99
C SER A 172 -2.09 16.56 -12.63
N ARG A 173 -2.77 17.52 -12.00
CA ARG A 173 -2.54 17.89 -10.59
C ARG A 173 -3.44 17.13 -9.61
N LYS A 174 -4.16 16.12 -10.09
CA LYS A 174 -5.08 15.25 -9.36
C LYS A 174 -4.62 13.81 -9.54
N PRO A 175 -4.96 12.87 -8.64
CA PRO A 175 -4.79 11.46 -8.95
C PRO A 175 -5.57 11.09 -10.21
N SER A 176 -5.11 10.12 -10.98
CA SER A 176 -5.67 9.80 -12.28
C SER A 176 -6.22 8.38 -12.34
N LEU A 177 -7.45 8.24 -12.84
CA LEU A 177 -8.02 6.97 -13.27
C LEU A 177 -7.99 6.91 -14.80
N ILE A 178 -7.45 5.82 -15.32
CA ILE A 178 -7.53 5.44 -16.73
C ILE A 178 -8.40 4.19 -16.81
N ALA A 179 -9.64 4.32 -17.27
CA ALA A 179 -10.53 3.20 -17.54
C ALA A 179 -10.14 2.58 -18.88
N CYS A 180 -9.52 1.42 -18.84
CA CYS A 180 -9.02 0.69 -19.99
C CYS A 180 -10.07 -0.34 -20.39
N LYS A 181 -10.83 -0.07 -21.45
CA LYS A 181 -11.79 -1.04 -21.97
C LYS A 181 -11.03 -2.21 -22.58
N THR A 182 -11.20 -3.40 -22.03
CA THR A 182 -10.49 -4.60 -22.46
C THR A 182 -11.45 -5.77 -22.67
N THR A 183 -10.90 -6.86 -23.18
CA THR A 183 -11.61 -8.14 -23.29
C THR A 183 -10.82 -9.17 -22.49
N ILE A 184 -11.43 -9.72 -21.44
CA ILE A 184 -10.80 -10.80 -20.67
C ILE A 184 -10.55 -12.01 -21.58
N GLY A 185 -9.38 -12.65 -21.44
CA GLY A 185 -8.98 -13.75 -22.31
C GLY A 185 -8.75 -13.33 -23.78
N TYR A 186 -8.33 -12.10 -24.04
CA TYR A 186 -8.07 -11.57 -25.36
C TYR A 186 -7.24 -12.54 -26.23
N GLY A 187 -7.72 -12.79 -27.44
CA GLY A 187 -7.10 -13.72 -28.37
C GLY A 187 -7.60 -15.17 -28.26
N ALA A 188 -8.35 -15.53 -27.20
CA ALA A 188 -8.96 -16.86 -27.08
C ALA A 188 -10.27 -16.91 -27.89
N PRO A 189 -10.33 -17.66 -29.01
CA PRO A 189 -11.45 -17.54 -29.95
C PRO A 189 -12.79 -18.01 -29.38
N ASN A 190 -12.80 -18.95 -28.43
CA ASN A 190 -14.03 -19.51 -27.89
C ASN A 190 -14.35 -19.01 -26.47
N LEU A 191 -13.33 -18.53 -25.72
CA LEU A 191 -13.48 -18.20 -24.31
C LEU A 191 -13.31 -16.71 -23.99
N ALA A 192 -12.81 -15.89 -24.91
CA ALA A 192 -12.66 -14.45 -24.70
C ALA A 192 -14.00 -13.80 -24.32
N GLY A 193 -13.97 -12.84 -23.40
CA GLY A 193 -15.13 -12.12 -22.90
C GLY A 193 -16.04 -12.94 -21.96
N THR A 194 -15.58 -14.10 -21.49
CA THR A 194 -16.36 -14.95 -20.58
C THR A 194 -15.70 -15.13 -19.22
N SER A 195 -16.49 -15.43 -18.20
CA SER A 195 -15.99 -15.73 -16.84
C SER A 195 -15.12 -17.00 -16.78
N LYS A 196 -15.19 -17.87 -17.77
CA LYS A 196 -14.37 -19.07 -17.87
C LYS A 196 -12.86 -18.80 -17.97
N THR A 197 -12.47 -17.56 -18.35
CA THR A 197 -11.08 -17.13 -18.38
C THR A 197 -10.65 -16.41 -17.11
N HIS A 198 -11.58 -16.15 -16.18
CA HIS A 198 -11.28 -15.45 -14.94
C HIS A 198 -10.61 -16.40 -13.93
N GLY A 199 -9.28 -16.34 -13.85
CA GLY A 199 -8.49 -17.14 -12.90
C GLY A 199 -8.42 -18.64 -13.21
N ALA A 200 -8.87 -19.08 -14.38
CA ALA A 200 -8.85 -20.47 -14.82
C ALA A 200 -7.94 -20.65 -16.05
N PRO A 201 -7.27 -21.82 -16.19
CA PRO A 201 -6.48 -22.12 -17.38
C PRO A 201 -7.38 -22.33 -18.60
N LEU A 202 -6.93 -21.88 -19.76
CA LEU A 202 -7.67 -22.02 -21.03
C LEU A 202 -7.81 -23.46 -21.47
N GLY A 203 -6.90 -24.35 -21.07
CA GLY A 203 -6.80 -25.72 -21.59
C GLY A 203 -5.99 -25.80 -22.91
N ALA A 204 -5.50 -27.00 -23.25
CA ALA A 204 -4.55 -27.18 -24.34
C ALA A 204 -5.10 -26.77 -25.71
N ASP A 205 -6.34 -27.11 -26.01
CA ASP A 205 -6.94 -26.80 -27.32
C ASP A 205 -7.18 -25.31 -27.51
N GLU A 206 -7.68 -24.63 -26.48
CA GLU A 206 -7.90 -23.20 -26.53
C GLU A 206 -6.58 -22.42 -26.57
N ILE A 207 -5.54 -22.86 -25.85
CA ILE A 207 -4.19 -22.31 -25.93
C ILE A 207 -3.65 -22.40 -27.36
N ASN A 208 -3.78 -23.57 -27.99
CA ASN A 208 -3.33 -23.76 -29.38
C ASN A 208 -4.07 -22.86 -30.37
N SER A 209 -5.37 -22.67 -30.16
CA SER A 209 -6.20 -21.77 -30.95
C SER A 209 -5.83 -20.30 -30.73
N THR A 210 -5.63 -19.91 -29.46
CA THR A 210 -5.20 -18.55 -29.07
C THR A 210 -3.84 -18.21 -29.69
N ARG A 211 -2.90 -19.13 -29.67
CA ARG A 211 -1.57 -18.95 -30.29
C ARG A 211 -1.68 -18.65 -31.79
N LYS A 212 -2.58 -19.34 -32.50
CA LYS A 212 -2.85 -19.08 -33.93
C LYS A 212 -3.42 -17.69 -34.15
N VAL A 213 -4.41 -17.29 -33.33
CA VAL A 213 -5.03 -15.94 -33.42
C VAL A 213 -4.01 -14.84 -33.16
N LEU A 214 -3.12 -15.02 -32.18
CA LEU A 214 -2.09 -14.05 -31.83
C LEU A 214 -0.83 -14.15 -32.70
N GLY A 215 -0.76 -15.06 -33.66
CA GLY A 215 0.39 -15.26 -34.51
C GLY A 215 1.64 -15.76 -33.79
N TRP A 216 1.48 -16.43 -32.62
CA TRP A 216 2.59 -16.91 -31.80
C TRP A 216 3.01 -18.34 -32.16
N SER A 217 4.10 -18.49 -32.84
CA SER A 217 4.58 -19.78 -33.36
C SER A 217 5.65 -20.47 -32.49
N ASN A 218 6.28 -19.75 -31.55
CA ASN A 218 7.35 -20.29 -30.71
C ASN A 218 6.78 -21.35 -29.73
N LYS A 219 7.64 -22.29 -29.30
CA LYS A 219 7.25 -23.29 -28.31
C LYS A 219 6.87 -22.64 -26.96
N PRO A 220 6.11 -23.37 -26.11
CA PRO A 220 5.85 -22.91 -24.75
C PRO A 220 7.15 -22.56 -24.01
N PHE A 221 7.15 -21.43 -23.29
CA PHE A 221 8.29 -20.90 -22.53
C PHE A 221 9.53 -20.51 -23.35
N GLU A 222 9.47 -20.56 -24.67
CA GLU A 222 10.50 -19.99 -25.55
C GLU A 222 10.12 -18.54 -25.90
N VAL A 223 11.00 -17.61 -25.55
CA VAL A 223 10.86 -16.19 -25.91
C VAL A 223 11.98 -15.87 -26.90
N PRO A 224 11.67 -15.35 -28.08
CA PRO A 224 12.70 -14.96 -29.08
C PRO A 224 13.73 -14.00 -28.51
N SER A 225 14.98 -14.18 -28.89
CA SER A 225 16.10 -13.34 -28.41
C SER A 225 15.93 -11.86 -28.73
N GLU A 226 15.32 -11.53 -29.85
CA GLU A 226 15.00 -10.16 -30.26
C GLU A 226 14.07 -9.50 -29.26
N ILE A 227 12.99 -10.18 -28.81
CA ILE A 227 12.05 -9.70 -27.80
C ILE A 227 12.77 -9.51 -26.45
N LEU A 228 13.58 -10.50 -26.03
CA LEU A 228 14.36 -10.38 -24.80
C LEU A 228 15.34 -9.21 -24.84
N ASN A 229 15.98 -8.94 -26.02
CA ASN A 229 16.87 -7.82 -26.20
C ASN A 229 16.12 -6.46 -26.08
N ASP A 230 14.94 -6.34 -26.67
CA ASP A 230 14.13 -5.12 -26.56
C ASP A 230 13.75 -4.80 -25.12
N TRP A 231 13.31 -5.82 -24.36
CA TRP A 231 13.04 -5.66 -22.93
C TRP A 231 14.30 -5.34 -22.13
N LYS A 232 15.42 -5.94 -22.46
CA LYS A 232 16.73 -5.63 -21.87
C LYS A 232 17.14 -4.18 -22.10
N ASN A 233 16.93 -3.63 -23.28
CA ASN A 233 17.19 -2.22 -23.59
C ASN A 233 16.39 -1.30 -22.67
N THR A 234 15.16 -1.67 -22.29
CA THR A 234 14.36 -0.93 -21.32
C THR A 234 14.97 -0.98 -19.91
N THR A 235 15.46 -2.14 -19.50
CA THR A 235 16.15 -2.32 -18.22
C THR A 235 17.46 -1.51 -18.17
N ASP A 236 18.23 -1.51 -19.25
CA ASP A 236 19.50 -0.79 -19.31
C ASP A 236 19.30 0.73 -19.26
N ARG A 237 18.25 1.27 -19.91
CA ARG A 237 17.85 2.68 -19.72
C ARG A 237 17.50 2.99 -18.27
N SER A 238 16.78 2.09 -17.61
CA SER A 238 16.43 2.25 -16.20
C SER A 238 17.65 2.26 -15.27
N LYS A 239 18.67 1.46 -15.57
CA LYS A 239 19.95 1.47 -14.85
C LYS A 239 20.67 2.80 -14.97
N ILE A 240 20.70 3.38 -16.18
CA ILE A 240 21.33 4.70 -16.41
C ILE A 240 20.63 5.76 -15.54
N LEU A 241 19.30 5.83 -15.56
CA LEU A 241 18.54 6.76 -14.73
C LEU A 241 18.78 6.55 -13.23
N PHE A 242 18.97 5.29 -12.81
CA PHE A 242 19.27 4.98 -11.42
C PHE A 242 20.67 5.47 -11.00
N GLU A 243 21.69 5.30 -11.86
CA GLU A 243 23.03 5.83 -11.59
C GLU A 243 23.06 7.37 -11.58
N GLU A 244 22.34 8.02 -12.50
CA GLU A 244 22.15 9.48 -12.45
C GLU A 244 21.52 9.93 -11.14
N TRP A 245 20.47 9.25 -10.68
CA TRP A 245 19.84 9.55 -9.39
C TRP A 245 20.79 9.33 -8.21
N LYS A 246 21.62 8.28 -8.24
CA LYS A 246 22.66 8.05 -7.20
C LYS A 246 23.64 9.22 -7.12
N ASN A 247 24.07 9.75 -8.28
CA ASN A 247 24.97 10.90 -8.32
C ASN A 247 24.31 12.13 -7.70
N ILE A 248 23.03 12.41 -8.03
CA ILE A 248 22.26 13.50 -7.40
C ILE A 248 22.16 13.31 -5.89
N LEU A 249 21.94 12.09 -5.42
CA LEU A 249 21.91 11.79 -3.99
C LEU A 249 23.26 12.01 -3.33
N GLN A 250 24.37 11.58 -3.95
CA GLN A 250 25.72 11.72 -3.41
C GLN A 250 26.11 13.20 -3.23
N GLU A 251 25.72 14.06 -4.18
CA GLU A 251 26.01 15.49 -4.16
C GLU A 251 25.03 16.29 -3.27
N SER A 252 23.93 15.69 -2.84
CA SER A 252 22.90 16.37 -2.06
C SER A 252 23.34 16.70 -0.64
N PRO A 253 23.21 17.95 -0.18
CA PRO A 253 23.45 18.29 1.23
C PRO A 253 22.45 17.62 2.18
N LYS A 254 21.37 17.02 1.66
CA LYS A 254 20.35 16.30 2.43
C LYS A 254 20.60 14.79 2.47
N LYS A 255 21.65 14.26 1.84
CA LYS A 255 21.96 12.83 1.71
C LYS A 255 21.83 12.09 3.03
N ASN A 256 22.63 12.45 4.04
CA ASN A 256 22.65 11.74 5.32
C ASN A 256 21.27 11.68 5.97
N ARG A 257 20.52 12.79 5.91
CA ARG A 257 19.17 12.85 6.46
C ARG A 257 18.19 11.98 5.66
N PHE A 258 18.32 11.96 4.34
CA PHE A 258 17.51 11.12 3.46
C PHE A 258 17.76 9.64 3.74
N GLU A 259 19.03 9.22 3.84
CA GLU A 259 19.40 7.83 4.15
C GLU A 259 18.90 7.38 5.52
N ILE A 260 18.97 8.24 6.55
CA ILE A 260 18.39 7.97 7.87
C ILE A 260 16.87 7.75 7.76
N PHE A 261 16.16 8.59 7.00
CA PHE A 261 14.73 8.42 6.78
C PHE A 261 14.42 7.09 6.09
N MET A 262 15.13 6.77 5.00
CA MET A 262 14.89 5.56 4.20
C MET A 262 15.27 4.28 4.93
N SER A 263 16.25 4.32 5.81
CA SER A 263 16.65 3.16 6.62
C SER A 263 15.70 2.86 7.78
N GLY A 264 14.86 3.82 8.18
CA GLY A 264 14.04 3.69 9.39
C GLY A 264 14.85 3.64 10.69
N ALA A 265 16.14 4.01 10.64
CA ALA A 265 17.03 3.97 11.80
C ALA A 265 16.56 4.92 12.91
N ILE A 266 16.56 4.43 14.12
CA ILE A 266 16.26 5.21 15.32
C ILE A 266 17.53 5.93 15.77
N PRO A 267 17.51 7.26 15.97
CA PRO A 267 18.68 7.99 16.43
C PRO A 267 19.19 7.51 17.79
N LYS A 268 20.50 7.39 17.97
CA LYS A 268 21.12 6.97 19.27
C LYS A 268 20.68 7.85 20.45
N SER A 269 20.35 9.11 20.22
CA SER A 269 19.84 10.01 21.25
C SER A 269 18.48 9.61 21.80
N TYR A 270 17.72 8.78 21.08
CA TYR A 270 16.41 8.29 21.48
C TYR A 270 16.49 7.46 22.77
N ASP A 271 17.41 6.49 22.86
CA ASP A 271 17.56 5.63 24.04
C ASP A 271 17.76 6.43 25.33
N LYS A 272 18.61 7.45 25.27
CA LYS A 272 18.82 8.34 26.41
C LYS A 272 17.55 9.09 26.82
N LYS A 273 16.78 9.57 25.84
CA LYS A 273 15.56 10.35 26.09
C LYS A 273 14.43 9.48 26.65
N ILE A 274 14.17 8.32 26.04
CA ILE A 274 13.10 7.43 26.49
C ILE A 274 13.42 6.84 27.86
N ASN A 275 14.65 6.43 28.14
CA ASN A 275 15.07 5.92 29.44
C ASN A 275 14.97 6.98 30.55
N SER A 276 15.34 8.24 30.24
CA SER A 276 15.17 9.36 31.18
C SER A 276 13.69 9.60 31.48
N PHE A 277 12.82 9.55 30.47
CA PHE A 277 11.38 9.69 30.64
C PHE A 277 10.80 8.56 31.48
N ILE A 278 11.14 7.30 31.18
CA ILE A 278 10.70 6.14 31.98
C ILE A 278 11.14 6.29 33.45
N LYS A 279 12.40 6.68 33.70
CA LYS A 279 12.89 6.92 35.06
C LYS A 279 12.10 8.00 35.79
N GLN A 280 11.80 9.11 35.12
CA GLN A 280 10.97 10.18 35.64
C GLN A 280 9.55 9.68 35.99
N MET A 281 8.92 8.92 35.10
CA MET A 281 7.56 8.38 35.33
C MET A 281 7.52 7.38 36.49
N LYS A 282 8.60 6.59 36.70
CA LYS A 282 8.73 5.71 37.87
C LYS A 282 8.78 6.48 39.19
N GLN A 283 9.32 7.70 39.19
CA GLN A 283 9.38 8.57 40.37
C GLN A 283 8.08 9.33 40.61
N GLU A 284 7.48 9.86 39.54
CA GLU A 284 6.29 10.69 39.63
C GLU A 284 4.99 9.87 39.83
N MET A 285 4.95 8.63 39.33
CA MET A 285 3.79 7.73 39.35
C MET A 285 2.46 8.43 38.99
N PRO A 286 2.38 9.09 37.82
CA PRO A 286 1.23 9.90 37.47
C PRO A 286 -0.02 9.06 37.28
N LYS A 287 -1.14 9.50 37.82
CA LYS A 287 -2.45 8.87 37.64
C LYS A 287 -3.10 9.37 36.36
N LEU A 288 -2.81 8.71 35.25
CA LEU A 288 -3.27 9.07 33.92
C LEU A 288 -3.96 7.89 33.24
N ALA A 289 -4.94 8.19 32.39
CA ALA A 289 -5.42 7.19 31.43
C ALA A 289 -4.28 6.81 30.46
N THR A 290 -4.21 5.55 30.02
CA THR A 290 -3.13 5.07 29.16
C THR A 290 -3.01 5.82 27.83
N ARG A 291 -4.12 6.34 27.28
CA ARG A 291 -4.09 7.25 26.12
C ARG A 291 -3.34 8.56 26.39
N GLN A 292 -3.45 9.12 27.61
CA GLN A 292 -2.72 10.32 28.00
C GLN A 292 -1.23 10.01 28.21
N SER A 293 -0.93 8.84 28.79
CA SER A 293 0.42 8.30 28.92
C SER A 293 1.08 8.10 27.55
N SER A 294 0.32 7.55 26.60
CA SER A 294 0.75 7.40 25.19
C SER A 294 1.06 8.74 24.54
N GLN A 295 0.21 9.76 24.72
CA GLN A 295 0.48 11.10 24.17
C GLN A 295 1.76 11.71 24.76
N LYS A 296 1.95 11.61 26.08
CA LYS A 296 3.19 12.09 26.73
C LYS A 296 4.43 11.39 26.18
N THR A 297 4.35 10.07 25.96
CA THR A 297 5.43 9.30 25.36
C THR A 297 5.69 9.74 23.90
N LEU A 298 4.63 9.93 23.12
CA LEU A 298 4.73 10.43 21.74
C LEU A 298 5.36 11.82 21.66
N GLU A 299 5.15 12.71 22.64
CA GLU A 299 5.86 14.00 22.68
C GLU A 299 7.38 13.81 22.76
N ILE A 300 7.86 12.81 23.52
CA ILE A 300 9.30 12.48 23.58
C ILE A 300 9.78 11.86 22.27
N ILE A 301 9.03 10.88 21.74
CA ILE A 301 9.36 10.19 20.48
C ILE A 301 9.48 11.20 19.33
N ASN A 302 8.47 12.03 19.13
CA ASN A 302 8.39 12.96 18.01
C ASN A 302 9.35 14.16 18.11
N GLN A 303 9.95 14.39 19.27
CA GLN A 303 11.05 15.35 19.41
C GLN A 303 12.38 14.82 18.87
N VAL A 304 12.55 13.50 18.87
CA VAL A 304 13.83 12.84 18.54
C VAL A 304 13.76 12.13 17.18
N ILE A 305 12.66 11.43 16.92
CA ILE A 305 12.47 10.66 15.68
C ILE A 305 11.74 11.53 14.66
N GLY A 306 12.49 12.03 13.68
CA GLY A 306 11.98 13.00 12.71
C GLY A 306 11.11 12.43 11.59
N ASN A 307 11.05 11.10 11.46
CA ASN A 307 10.34 10.40 10.39
C ASN A 307 9.12 9.59 10.86
N THR A 308 8.61 9.84 12.07
CA THR A 308 7.29 9.34 12.45
C THR A 308 6.19 10.06 11.69
N ILE A 309 5.15 9.34 11.31
CA ILE A 309 3.92 9.90 10.77
C ILE A 309 2.73 9.33 11.54
N GLY A 310 2.05 10.21 12.28
CA GLY A 310 0.90 9.83 13.10
C GLY A 310 -0.42 10.06 12.39
N GLY A 311 -1.48 9.45 12.89
CA GLY A 311 -2.82 9.70 12.40
C GLY A 311 -3.91 9.13 13.29
N SER A 312 -5.16 9.36 12.89
CA SER A 312 -6.34 8.79 13.54
C SER A 312 -7.52 8.72 12.55
N ALA A 313 -8.38 7.74 12.76
CA ALA A 313 -9.65 7.59 12.06
C ALA A 313 -10.74 8.45 12.74
N ASP A 314 -10.62 9.77 12.57
CA ASP A 314 -11.52 10.81 13.13
C ASP A 314 -11.63 10.85 14.66
N LEU A 315 -10.73 10.20 15.38
CA LEU A 315 -10.73 10.08 16.84
C LEU A 315 -9.51 10.76 17.49
N THR A 316 -8.93 11.79 16.86
CA THR A 316 -7.68 12.45 17.31
C THR A 316 -7.78 12.90 18.77
N GLY A 317 -8.89 13.55 19.18
CA GLY A 317 -9.11 14.02 20.54
C GLY A 317 -9.33 12.89 21.55
N SER A 318 -9.84 11.75 21.12
CA SER A 318 -10.08 10.58 21.97
C SER A 318 -8.86 9.67 22.07
N ASN A 319 -8.16 9.42 20.96
CA ASN A 319 -6.97 8.58 20.92
C ASN A 319 -5.70 9.28 21.39
N LEU A 320 -5.65 10.63 21.34
CA LEU A 320 -4.51 11.46 21.72
C LEU A 320 -3.24 11.11 20.95
N THR A 321 -3.37 10.80 19.66
CA THR A 321 -2.26 10.40 18.78
C THR A 321 -1.50 11.57 18.15
N LYS A 322 -1.99 12.79 18.32
CA LYS A 322 -1.35 14.01 17.82
C LYS A 322 -0.55 14.70 18.92
N THR A 323 0.70 15.02 18.64
CA THR A 323 1.56 15.79 19.53
C THR A 323 1.55 17.29 19.20
N SER A 324 2.03 18.11 20.13
CA SER A 324 1.96 19.59 20.06
C SER A 324 2.63 20.18 18.81
N LYS A 325 3.73 19.57 18.33
CA LYS A 325 4.50 20.05 17.18
C LYS A 325 4.07 19.45 15.84
N MET A 326 3.15 18.50 15.84
CA MET A 326 2.68 17.86 14.61
C MET A 326 1.77 18.77 13.79
N LYS A 327 2.01 18.78 12.48
CA LYS A 327 1.22 19.52 11.50
C LYS A 327 0.36 18.55 10.69
N ALA A 328 -0.91 18.90 10.52
CA ALA A 328 -1.83 18.12 9.72
C ALA A 328 -1.45 18.13 8.23
N VAL A 329 -1.47 16.96 7.62
CA VAL A 329 -1.28 16.78 6.18
C VAL A 329 -2.48 17.38 5.44
N SER A 330 -2.22 18.14 4.40
CA SER A 330 -3.24 18.65 3.48
C SER A 330 -2.70 18.65 2.05
N SER A 331 -3.56 18.96 1.09
CA SER A 331 -3.15 19.02 -0.31
C SER A 331 -2.09 20.10 -0.61
N SER A 332 -1.99 21.14 0.23
CA SER A 332 -1.17 22.34 -0.02
C SER A 332 -0.21 22.72 1.12
N LYS A 333 -0.45 22.27 2.35
CA LYS A 333 0.39 22.64 3.51
C LYS A 333 1.35 21.51 3.85
N LEU A 334 2.57 21.59 3.32
CA LEU A 334 3.65 20.64 3.52
C LEU A 334 4.96 21.38 3.81
N PRO A 335 5.94 20.79 4.51
CA PRO A 335 5.91 19.43 5.08
C PRO A 335 5.01 19.30 6.32
N ALA A 336 4.46 18.11 6.49
CA ALA A 336 3.56 17.75 7.59
C ALA A 336 3.79 16.30 8.03
N ASN A 337 3.22 15.87 9.16
CA ASN A 337 3.47 14.55 9.72
C ASN A 337 2.30 13.99 10.57
N TYR A 338 1.10 14.54 10.43
CA TYR A 338 -0.12 14.00 11.03
C TYR A 338 -1.23 13.89 10.00
N VAL A 339 -1.83 12.70 9.90
CA VAL A 339 -2.87 12.38 8.91
C VAL A 339 -4.23 12.28 9.59
N HIS A 340 -5.17 13.09 9.19
CA HIS A 340 -6.58 12.89 9.49
C HIS A 340 -7.17 11.95 8.44
N TYR A 341 -7.31 10.67 8.78
CA TYR A 341 -7.84 9.67 7.84
C TYR A 341 -9.35 9.81 7.62
N GLY A 342 -10.06 10.51 8.52
CA GLY A 342 -11.52 10.51 8.58
C GLY A 342 -12.03 9.16 9.11
N ILE A 343 -13.33 8.92 9.03
CA ILE A 343 -13.96 7.66 9.46
C ILE A 343 -13.67 6.59 8.39
N ARG A 344 -12.42 6.09 8.38
CA ARG A 344 -11.86 5.17 7.36
C ARG A 344 -10.80 4.28 7.99
N GLU A 345 -11.19 3.43 8.94
CA GLU A 345 -10.27 2.54 9.65
C GLU A 345 -9.59 1.57 8.69
N HIS A 346 -10.33 0.97 7.76
CA HIS A 346 -9.82 -0.03 6.84
C HIS A 346 -8.75 0.58 5.92
N ALA A 347 -9.06 1.72 5.29
CA ALA A 347 -8.08 2.42 4.46
C ALA A 347 -6.91 2.96 5.30
N MET A 348 -7.12 3.46 6.53
CA MET A 348 -6.05 3.88 7.42
C MET A 348 -5.02 2.77 7.59
N GLY A 349 -5.44 1.55 7.92
CA GLY A 349 -4.54 0.41 8.08
C GLY A 349 -3.76 0.11 6.79
N SER A 350 -4.42 0.06 5.63
CA SER A 350 -3.76 -0.25 4.37
C SER A 350 -2.88 0.90 3.84
N ILE A 351 -3.28 2.15 4.05
CA ILE A 351 -2.44 3.32 3.73
C ILE A 351 -1.18 3.30 4.59
N MET A 352 -1.27 2.96 5.89
CA MET A 352 -0.11 2.78 6.75
C MET A 352 0.81 1.66 6.24
N ASN A 353 0.25 0.54 5.73
CA ASN A 353 1.03 -0.49 5.07
C ASN A 353 1.81 0.07 3.89
N GLY A 354 1.17 0.86 3.04
CA GLY A 354 1.81 1.53 1.92
C GLY A 354 2.91 2.50 2.32
N ILE A 355 2.72 3.24 3.40
CA ILE A 355 3.73 4.13 3.97
C ILE A 355 4.96 3.33 4.45
N ALA A 356 4.74 2.22 5.16
CA ALA A 356 5.80 1.36 5.66
C ALA A 356 6.58 0.68 4.51
N LEU A 357 5.87 0.15 3.51
CA LEU A 357 6.45 -0.48 2.32
C LEU A 357 7.29 0.49 1.49
N HIS A 358 6.81 1.73 1.33
CA HIS A 358 7.55 2.77 0.62
C HIS A 358 8.84 3.15 1.35
N LYS A 359 8.90 2.92 2.66
CA LYS A 359 9.95 3.41 3.55
C LYS A 359 9.97 4.94 3.68
N GLY A 360 10.90 5.45 4.49
CA GLY A 360 11.04 6.87 4.76
C GLY A 360 10.25 7.35 5.98
N PHE A 361 9.18 6.65 6.37
CA PHE A 361 8.39 6.98 7.56
C PHE A 361 8.06 5.74 8.40
N ILE A 362 7.87 5.97 9.70
CA ILE A 362 7.33 5.00 10.65
C ILE A 362 5.88 5.42 10.94
N PRO A 363 4.88 4.73 10.36
CA PRO A 363 3.48 5.09 10.53
C PRO A 363 2.92 4.58 11.85
N TYR A 364 2.08 5.41 12.49
CA TYR A 364 1.19 4.98 13.56
C TYR A 364 -0.19 5.60 13.40
N GLY A 365 -1.23 4.85 13.73
CA GLY A 365 -2.60 5.29 13.56
C GLY A 365 -3.50 4.83 14.70
N GLY A 366 -4.44 5.71 15.09
CA GLY A 366 -5.34 5.50 16.22
C GLY A 366 -6.78 5.28 15.82
N THR A 367 -7.43 4.36 16.54
CA THR A 367 -8.88 4.19 16.61
C THR A 367 -9.25 3.53 17.94
N PHE A 368 -10.53 3.26 18.22
CA PHE A 368 -10.92 2.44 19.34
C PHE A 368 -10.62 0.95 19.08
N LEU A 369 -10.35 0.18 20.13
CA LEU A 369 -10.04 -1.24 19.97
C LEU A 369 -11.17 -2.00 19.25
N VAL A 370 -12.43 -1.71 19.57
CA VAL A 370 -13.59 -2.35 18.93
C VAL A 370 -13.61 -2.12 17.41
N PHE A 371 -13.12 -0.96 16.93
CA PHE A 371 -13.09 -0.64 15.51
C PHE A 371 -11.90 -1.29 14.76
N SER A 372 -11.07 -2.07 15.46
CA SER A 372 -10.15 -2.98 14.80
C SER A 372 -10.87 -4.00 13.89
N ASP A 373 -12.15 -4.28 14.14
CA ASP A 373 -12.98 -5.14 13.30
C ASP A 373 -13.10 -4.60 11.88
N TYR A 374 -13.23 -3.27 11.71
CA TYR A 374 -13.27 -2.64 10.38
C TYR A 374 -11.95 -2.74 9.62
N MET A 375 -10.81 -2.79 10.30
CA MET A 375 -9.48 -2.76 9.69
C MET A 375 -8.70 -4.07 9.79
N ARG A 376 -9.34 -5.14 10.25
CA ARG A 376 -8.69 -6.42 10.55
C ARG A 376 -7.90 -6.99 9.37
N ALA A 377 -8.45 -6.90 8.15
CA ALA A 377 -7.76 -7.37 6.95
C ALA A 377 -6.43 -6.64 6.71
N SER A 378 -6.41 -5.32 6.92
CA SER A 378 -5.19 -4.51 6.79
C SER A 378 -4.16 -4.81 7.88
N ILE A 379 -4.60 -5.03 9.14
CA ILE A 379 -3.72 -5.46 10.25
C ILE A 379 -3.08 -6.82 9.93
N ARG A 380 -3.88 -7.77 9.43
CA ARG A 380 -3.38 -9.08 9.03
C ARG A 380 -2.32 -8.97 7.93
N LEU A 381 -2.50 -8.11 6.95
CA LEU A 381 -1.50 -7.88 5.89
C LEU A 381 -0.24 -7.20 6.41
N SER A 382 -0.34 -6.27 7.37
CA SER A 382 0.86 -5.71 8.04
C SER A 382 1.71 -6.82 8.65
N ALA A 383 1.06 -7.72 9.40
CA ALA A 383 1.72 -8.84 10.07
C ALA A 383 2.29 -9.86 9.05
N LEU A 384 1.54 -10.18 7.99
CA LEU A 384 1.96 -11.10 6.94
C LEU A 384 3.20 -10.61 6.19
N MET A 385 3.28 -9.30 5.93
CA MET A 385 4.42 -8.66 5.27
C MET A 385 5.53 -8.23 6.23
N SER A 386 5.40 -8.52 7.54
CA SER A 386 6.34 -8.11 8.59
C SER A 386 6.64 -6.61 8.57
N LEU A 387 5.60 -5.78 8.48
CA LEU A 387 5.74 -4.33 8.39
C LEU A 387 5.75 -3.67 9.76
N LYS A 388 6.62 -2.68 9.90
CA LYS A 388 6.61 -1.78 11.06
C LYS A 388 5.47 -0.77 10.95
N VAL A 389 4.27 -1.19 11.37
CA VAL A 389 3.06 -0.36 11.46
C VAL A 389 2.55 -0.42 12.90
N ILE A 390 2.32 0.73 13.52
CA ILE A 390 1.91 0.79 14.92
C ILE A 390 0.45 1.19 15.01
N TYR A 391 -0.37 0.32 15.58
CA TYR A 391 -1.79 0.55 15.82
C TYR A 391 -2.01 0.97 17.27
N VAL A 392 -2.59 2.16 17.48
CA VAL A 392 -2.92 2.71 18.80
C VAL A 392 -4.40 2.50 19.05
N LEU A 393 -4.74 1.39 19.71
CA LEU A 393 -6.11 0.95 19.92
C LEU A 393 -6.55 1.32 21.35
N THR A 394 -7.25 2.43 21.50
CA THR A 394 -7.71 2.95 22.80
C THR A 394 -9.10 2.45 23.15
N HIS A 395 -9.62 2.82 24.34
CA HIS A 395 -10.96 2.41 24.81
C HIS A 395 -11.09 0.88 24.79
N ASP A 396 -10.14 0.21 25.43
CA ASP A 396 -9.84 -1.21 25.29
C ASP A 396 -10.50 -2.10 26.37
N SER A 397 -11.54 -1.62 27.02
CA SER A 397 -12.15 -2.29 28.16
C SER A 397 -13.67 -2.08 28.20
N ILE A 398 -14.38 -3.06 28.77
CA ILE A 398 -15.79 -2.92 29.12
C ILE A 398 -16.03 -1.79 30.13
N GLY A 399 -15.00 -1.35 30.88
CA GLY A 399 -15.03 -0.20 31.79
C GLY A 399 -15.26 1.14 31.11
N LEU A 400 -15.28 1.20 29.76
CA LEU A 400 -15.71 2.37 28.97
C LEU A 400 -17.12 2.83 29.40
N GLY A 401 -18.04 1.88 29.61
CA GLY A 401 -19.33 2.07 30.26
C GLY A 401 -20.37 2.82 29.45
N GLU A 402 -20.27 4.14 29.42
CA GLU A 402 -21.30 5.04 28.89
C GLU A 402 -21.64 4.86 27.40
N ASP A 403 -20.68 4.47 26.57
CA ASP A 403 -20.89 4.25 25.13
C ASP A 403 -21.61 2.92 24.82
N GLY A 404 -21.68 2.02 25.79
CA GLY A 404 -22.45 0.78 25.72
C GLY A 404 -21.78 -0.35 24.92
N PRO A 405 -22.51 -1.47 24.71
CA PRO A 405 -21.95 -2.72 24.19
C PRO A 405 -21.26 -2.62 22.84
N THR A 406 -21.70 -1.74 21.95
CA THR A 406 -21.10 -1.55 20.62
C THR A 406 -19.68 -0.98 20.66
N HIS A 407 -19.28 -0.41 21.82
CA HIS A 407 -17.96 0.19 22.02
C HIS A 407 -17.13 -0.56 23.06
N GLN A 408 -17.68 -1.58 23.69
CA GLN A 408 -17.07 -2.38 24.77
C GLN A 408 -16.44 -3.65 24.19
N PRO A 409 -15.10 -3.69 23.98
CA PRO A 409 -14.44 -4.85 23.38
C PRO A 409 -14.40 -6.03 24.35
N ILE A 410 -14.70 -7.23 23.85
CA ILE A 410 -14.64 -8.50 24.57
C ILE A 410 -13.62 -9.44 23.93
N GLU A 411 -13.88 -9.87 22.67
CA GLU A 411 -13.11 -10.88 21.95
C GLU A 411 -11.87 -10.32 21.22
N HIS A 412 -11.77 -9.01 21.06
CA HIS A 412 -10.78 -8.33 20.21
C HIS A 412 -9.33 -8.66 20.58
N LEU A 413 -9.02 -8.72 21.88
CA LEU A 413 -7.66 -9.09 22.32
C LEU A 413 -7.31 -10.53 21.95
N ALA A 414 -8.24 -11.47 22.09
CA ALA A 414 -8.02 -12.87 21.70
C ALA A 414 -7.81 -12.98 20.20
N ILE A 415 -8.64 -12.30 19.42
CA ILE A 415 -8.55 -12.25 17.96
C ILE A 415 -7.20 -11.67 17.49
N LEU A 416 -6.76 -10.55 18.06
CA LEU A 416 -5.49 -9.94 17.70
C LEU A 416 -4.30 -10.82 18.11
N ARG A 417 -4.35 -11.47 19.30
CA ARG A 417 -3.30 -12.41 19.72
C ARG A 417 -3.18 -13.63 18.82
N SER A 418 -4.25 -14.09 18.24
CA SER A 418 -4.24 -15.24 17.31
C SER A 418 -3.64 -14.91 15.93
N THR A 419 -3.37 -13.64 15.64
CA THR A 419 -2.77 -13.22 14.37
C THR A 419 -1.25 -13.42 14.41
N PRO A 420 -0.67 -14.31 13.57
CA PRO A 420 0.77 -14.52 13.53
C PRO A 420 1.53 -13.23 13.20
N ASN A 421 2.72 -13.06 13.78
CA ASN A 421 3.59 -11.89 13.60
C ASN A 421 2.99 -10.55 14.06
N LEU A 422 1.90 -10.55 14.82
CA LEU A 422 1.33 -9.37 15.43
C LEU A 422 1.72 -9.31 16.91
N ASN A 423 2.45 -8.28 17.33
CA ASN A 423 2.76 -8.04 18.72
C ASN A 423 1.62 -7.23 19.36
N LEU A 424 0.92 -7.82 20.31
CA LEU A 424 -0.15 -7.17 21.05
C LEU A 424 0.33 -6.86 22.48
N ILE A 425 0.35 -5.56 22.82
CA ILE A 425 0.76 -5.07 24.14
C ILE A 425 -0.39 -4.27 24.74
N ARG A 426 -0.72 -4.51 25.98
CA ARG A 426 -1.76 -3.80 26.73
C ARG A 426 -1.18 -3.23 28.03
N PRO A 427 -0.61 -2.02 27.96
CA PRO A 427 0.03 -1.40 29.13
C PRO A 427 -1.00 -0.94 30.16
N ALA A 428 -0.66 -1.06 31.45
CA ALA A 428 -1.51 -0.69 32.55
C ALA A 428 -1.26 0.75 33.07
N ASP A 429 -0.04 1.25 32.92
CA ASP A 429 0.36 2.57 33.44
C ASP A 429 1.27 3.34 32.47
N THR A 430 1.77 4.49 32.93
CA THR A 430 2.63 5.36 32.09
C THR A 430 3.99 4.73 31.80
N VAL A 431 4.53 3.96 32.72
CA VAL A 431 5.83 3.28 32.52
C VAL A 431 5.70 2.20 31.48
N GLU A 432 4.74 1.29 31.66
CA GLU A 432 4.46 0.22 30.69
C GLU A 432 4.10 0.79 29.31
N THR A 433 3.35 1.91 29.26
CA THR A 433 3.01 2.59 28.00
C THR A 433 4.26 3.09 27.28
N ALA A 434 5.22 3.67 27.99
CA ALA A 434 6.48 4.13 27.40
C ALA A 434 7.34 2.97 26.94
N GLU A 435 7.40 1.88 27.71
CA GLU A 435 8.10 0.65 27.35
C GLU A 435 7.46 -0.04 26.14
N ALA A 436 6.11 -0.05 26.03
CA ALA A 436 5.39 -0.56 24.87
C ALA A 436 5.71 0.22 23.59
N TRP A 437 5.78 1.55 23.65
CA TRP A 437 6.21 2.37 22.54
C TRP A 437 7.67 2.10 22.13
N ASP A 438 8.56 1.93 23.12
CA ASP A 438 9.97 1.60 22.86
C ASP A 438 10.12 0.25 22.15
N ILE A 439 9.38 -0.77 22.62
CA ILE A 439 9.32 -2.09 21.97
C ILE A 439 8.79 -1.94 20.53
N ALA A 440 7.66 -1.25 20.33
CA ALA A 440 7.06 -1.11 19.01
C ALA A 440 7.98 -0.41 18.00
N LEU A 441 8.78 0.57 18.45
CA LEU A 441 9.74 1.27 17.60
C LEU A 441 10.99 0.42 17.30
N LYS A 442 11.43 -0.43 18.21
CA LYS A 442 12.64 -1.25 18.07
C LYS A 442 12.40 -2.61 17.43
N THR A 443 11.18 -3.11 17.47
CA THR A 443 10.82 -4.37 16.78
C THR A 443 10.84 -4.15 15.26
N ASN A 444 11.47 -5.09 14.57
CA ASN A 444 11.55 -5.11 13.11
C ASN A 444 10.33 -5.80 12.50
#